data_b0086d006ee9febd37f6f9d3b3c439d8
#
_entry.id   b0086d006ee9febd37f6f9d3b3c439d8
#
_cell.length_a   1.000
_cell.length_b   1.000
_cell.length_c   1.000
_cell.angle_alpha   90.00
_cell.angle_beta   90.00
_cell.angle_gamma   90.00
#
_symmetry.space_group_name_H-M   'P 1'
#
loop_
_entity.id
_entity.type
_entity.pdbx_description
1 polymer ?
#
loop_
_entity_poly.entity_id
_entity_poly.type
_entity_poly.pdbx_seq_one_letter_code
_entity_poly.pdbx_strand_id
1 'polypeptide(L)'
;VKVFSYLHHAWYYLVAFVTIVLLLPALLCTARPGGNYRHFFKVAKVWSWMYLVGMGVWPRPGKYRLAHDGPVVLSPNHGSDLDIPLTFLASPTPVVFMGKAELLKLPLFGYFFKQTSIAVDRSSFSGRKQAMIDADQKIKEGYSVCIFPEGGIPPQKYLMRGFKAGAFKLAVENSIPVVLVSIYQSKFRLGDWGEPSSVGPVDTKVLGEFWADPKASNPVQELMDRSYRILATDLKNWGHTGEVVLPLVEN
;
A
#
# COMPACT_ATOMS: atom_id res chain seq x y z
N VAL A 1 21.02 -2.92 20.27
CA VAL A 1 19.94 -2.46 19.36
C VAL A 1 20.11 -3.09 17.98
N LYS A 2 21.27 -2.94 17.30
CA LYS A 2 21.48 -3.44 15.91
C LYS A 2 21.26 -4.96 15.77
N VAL A 3 21.84 -5.78 16.69
CA VAL A 3 21.70 -7.26 16.67
C VAL A 3 20.21 -7.66 16.75
N PHE A 4 19.44 -7.02 17.63
CA PHE A 4 18.01 -7.28 17.76
C PHE A 4 17.26 -6.94 16.47
N SER A 5 17.59 -5.82 15.81
CA SER A 5 17.00 -5.46 14.53
C SER A 5 17.26 -6.51 13.45
N TYR A 6 18.50 -7.01 13.32
CA TYR A 6 18.81 -8.08 12.36
C TYR A 6 18.05 -9.37 12.64
N LEU A 7 17.96 -9.77 13.91
CA LEU A 7 17.18 -10.96 14.32
C LEU A 7 15.69 -10.77 14.01
N HIS A 8 15.15 -9.57 14.24
CA HIS A 8 13.76 -9.27 13.95
C HIS A 8 13.47 -9.28 12.45
N HIS A 9 14.39 -8.80 11.59
CA HIS A 9 14.27 -8.92 10.14
C HIS A 9 14.37 -10.39 9.68
N ALA A 10 15.28 -11.18 10.24
CA ALA A 10 15.34 -12.61 9.94
C ALA A 10 14.02 -13.32 10.33
N TRP A 11 13.45 -12.97 11.48
CA TRP A 11 12.13 -13.43 11.92
C TRP A 11 11.03 -12.99 10.96
N TYR A 12 11.06 -11.76 10.50
CA TYR A 12 10.17 -11.21 9.47
C TYR A 12 10.11 -12.12 8.23
N TYR A 13 11.26 -12.45 7.65
CA TYR A 13 11.31 -13.33 6.47
C TYR A 13 10.87 -14.75 6.77
N LEU A 14 11.23 -15.28 7.93
CA LEU A 14 10.80 -16.62 8.37
C LEU A 14 9.28 -16.70 8.49
N VAL A 15 8.64 -15.74 9.17
CA VAL A 15 7.18 -15.71 9.33
C VAL A 15 6.49 -15.53 7.99
N ALA A 16 7.01 -14.65 7.11
CA ALA A 16 6.48 -14.48 5.76
C ALA A 16 6.54 -15.81 4.98
N PHE A 17 7.68 -16.49 5.01
CA PHE A 17 7.85 -17.78 4.33
C PHE A 17 6.91 -18.86 4.88
N VAL A 18 6.88 -19.04 6.19
CA VAL A 18 6.04 -20.07 6.85
C VAL A 18 4.56 -19.82 6.55
N THR A 19 4.08 -18.58 6.67
CA THR A 19 2.66 -18.26 6.43
C THR A 19 2.27 -18.40 4.96
N ILE A 20 3.18 -18.11 4.00
CA ILE A 20 2.95 -18.37 2.57
C ILE A 20 2.88 -19.89 2.32
N VAL A 21 3.79 -20.69 2.90
CA VAL A 21 3.81 -22.16 2.72
C VAL A 21 2.54 -22.77 3.31
N LEU A 22 2.09 -22.35 4.48
CA LEU A 22 0.84 -22.84 5.09
C LEU A 22 -0.40 -22.57 4.23
N LEU A 23 -0.43 -21.43 3.55
CA LEU A 23 -1.55 -21.03 2.68
C LEU A 23 -1.31 -21.38 1.19
N LEU A 24 -0.19 -22.06 0.87
CA LEU A 24 0.23 -22.32 -0.51
C LEU A 24 -0.86 -22.97 -1.37
N PRO A 25 -1.60 -24.00 -0.92
CA PRO A 25 -2.67 -24.59 -1.74
C PRO A 25 -3.77 -23.58 -2.09
N ALA A 26 -4.21 -22.77 -1.11
CA ALA A 26 -5.23 -21.75 -1.32
C ALA A 26 -4.74 -20.62 -2.23
N LEU A 27 -3.47 -20.20 -2.08
CA LEU A 27 -2.83 -19.20 -2.93
C LEU A 27 -2.70 -19.71 -4.36
N LEU A 28 -2.25 -20.94 -4.59
CA LEU A 28 -2.13 -21.53 -5.93
C LEU A 28 -3.50 -21.67 -6.61
N CYS A 29 -4.53 -22.07 -5.88
CA CYS A 29 -5.89 -22.17 -6.40
C CYS A 29 -6.49 -20.81 -6.82
N THR A 30 -6.19 -19.75 -6.08
CA THR A 30 -6.84 -18.43 -6.25
C THR A 30 -6.01 -17.44 -7.07
N ALA A 31 -4.67 -17.49 -6.99
CA ALA A 31 -3.76 -16.59 -7.71
C ALA A 31 -3.27 -17.15 -9.07
N ARG A 32 -3.90 -18.19 -9.60
CA ARG A 32 -3.57 -18.73 -10.92
C ARG A 32 -4.10 -17.84 -12.06
N PRO A 33 -3.55 -17.95 -13.27
CA PRO A 33 -4.13 -17.29 -14.45
C PRO A 33 -5.62 -17.66 -14.61
N GLY A 34 -6.50 -16.66 -14.77
CA GLY A 34 -7.94 -16.85 -14.81
C GLY A 34 -8.59 -17.17 -13.46
N GLY A 35 -7.84 -17.12 -12.35
CA GLY A 35 -8.37 -17.27 -11.00
C GLY A 35 -9.26 -16.10 -10.59
N ASN A 36 -10.12 -16.33 -9.59
CA ASN A 36 -11.00 -15.30 -9.07
C ASN A 36 -10.23 -14.40 -8.07
N TYR A 37 -9.89 -13.18 -8.50
CA TYR A 37 -9.16 -12.22 -7.67
C TYR A 37 -9.85 -11.90 -6.33
N ARG A 38 -11.18 -11.89 -6.28
CA ARG A 38 -11.93 -11.66 -5.02
C ARG A 38 -11.68 -12.78 -4.00
N HIS A 39 -11.51 -14.04 -4.47
CA HIS A 39 -11.12 -15.14 -3.60
C HIS A 39 -9.66 -15.03 -3.15
N PHE A 40 -8.76 -14.70 -4.07
CA PHE A 40 -7.36 -14.40 -3.71
C PHE A 40 -7.30 -13.30 -2.63
N PHE A 41 -8.05 -12.22 -2.78
CA PHE A 41 -8.06 -11.12 -1.81
C PHE A 41 -8.50 -11.58 -0.41
N LYS A 42 -9.47 -12.50 -0.30
CA LYS A 42 -9.85 -13.10 0.99
C LYS A 42 -8.71 -13.92 1.59
N VAL A 43 -8.03 -14.73 0.79
CA VAL A 43 -6.85 -15.50 1.23
C VAL A 43 -5.72 -14.56 1.66
N ALA A 44 -5.49 -13.49 0.90
CA ALA A 44 -4.49 -12.47 1.23
C ALA A 44 -4.81 -11.75 2.56
N LYS A 45 -6.08 -11.50 2.89
CA LYS A 45 -6.47 -10.99 4.22
C LYS A 45 -6.15 -11.97 5.35
N VAL A 46 -6.42 -13.26 5.15
CA VAL A 46 -6.07 -14.31 6.13
C VAL A 46 -4.55 -14.37 6.30
N TRP A 47 -3.81 -14.40 5.19
CA TRP A 47 -2.35 -14.34 5.21
C TRP A 47 -1.84 -13.10 5.96
N SER A 48 -2.38 -11.94 5.65
CA SER A 48 -1.97 -10.68 6.28
C SER A 48 -2.16 -10.70 7.79
N TRP A 49 -3.28 -11.25 8.26
CA TRP A 49 -3.54 -11.39 9.69
C TRP A 49 -2.55 -12.36 10.36
N MET A 50 -2.38 -13.56 9.78
CA MET A 50 -1.43 -14.56 10.29
C MET A 50 -0.01 -14.03 10.34
N TYR A 51 0.42 -13.37 9.26
CA TYR A 51 1.74 -12.79 9.13
C TYR A 51 1.98 -11.69 10.18
N LEU A 52 1.07 -10.72 10.31
CA LEU A 52 1.21 -9.63 11.27
C LEU A 52 1.23 -10.14 12.71
N VAL A 53 0.32 -11.04 13.08
CA VAL A 53 0.30 -11.65 14.42
C VAL A 53 1.56 -12.45 14.67
N GLY A 54 2.05 -13.24 13.71
CA GLY A 54 3.32 -13.96 13.80
C GLY A 54 4.53 -13.04 14.00
N MET A 55 4.46 -11.81 13.51
CA MET A 55 5.45 -10.75 13.74
C MET A 55 5.33 -10.07 15.11
N GLY A 56 4.32 -10.40 15.91
CA GLY A 56 4.01 -9.70 17.15
C GLY A 56 3.36 -8.32 16.90
N VAL A 57 2.74 -8.17 15.74
CA VAL A 57 2.00 -6.96 15.37
C VAL A 57 0.50 -7.26 15.42
N TRP A 58 -0.24 -6.50 16.23
CA TRP A 58 -1.69 -6.67 16.37
C TRP A 58 -2.41 -5.63 15.50
N PRO A 59 -2.93 -6.03 14.30
CA PRO A 59 -3.61 -5.10 13.43
C PRO A 59 -4.96 -4.68 14.02
N ARG A 60 -5.22 -3.37 13.99
CA ARG A 60 -6.49 -2.77 14.41
C ARG A 60 -7.07 -1.96 13.25
N PRO A 61 -7.65 -2.63 12.23
CA PRO A 61 -8.19 -1.95 11.08
C PRO A 61 -9.45 -1.18 11.46
N GLY A 62 -9.49 0.11 11.12
CA GLY A 62 -10.70 0.92 11.20
C GLY A 62 -11.79 0.38 10.26
N LYS A 63 -13.02 0.35 10.74
CA LYS A 63 -14.16 -0.05 9.90
C LYS A 63 -14.56 1.12 9.00
N TYR A 64 -14.69 0.87 7.71
CA TYR A 64 -15.19 1.84 6.74
C TYR A 64 -16.01 1.15 5.66
N ARG A 65 -17.11 1.78 5.26
CA ARG A 65 -17.91 1.38 4.12
C ARG A 65 -17.84 2.46 3.06
N LEU A 66 -17.47 2.08 1.84
CA LEU A 66 -17.48 3.01 0.71
C LEU A 66 -18.90 3.51 0.45
N ALA A 67 -19.02 4.81 0.17
CA ALA A 67 -20.23 5.42 -0.34
C ALA A 67 -20.35 5.20 -1.87
N HIS A 68 -19.21 5.08 -2.55
CA HIS A 68 -19.13 4.82 -3.99
C HIS A 68 -19.22 3.32 -4.30
N ASP A 69 -20.14 2.94 -5.18
CA ASP A 69 -20.36 1.56 -5.64
C ASP A 69 -19.49 1.22 -6.87
N GLY A 70 -18.19 1.47 -6.79
CA GLY A 70 -17.29 1.21 -7.92
C GLY A 70 -15.85 1.03 -7.48
N PRO A 71 -14.92 0.88 -8.45
CA PRO A 71 -13.50 0.86 -8.15
C PRO A 71 -13.03 2.20 -7.58
N VAL A 72 -11.97 2.16 -6.78
CA VAL A 72 -11.33 3.33 -6.18
C VAL A 72 -9.81 3.24 -6.33
N VAL A 73 -9.12 4.37 -6.23
CA VAL A 73 -7.68 4.37 -6.00
C VAL A 73 -7.42 4.45 -4.50
N LEU A 74 -6.93 3.36 -3.91
CA LEU A 74 -6.55 3.33 -2.50
C LEU A 74 -5.14 3.90 -2.34
N SER A 75 -4.98 4.92 -1.52
CA SER A 75 -3.71 5.64 -1.33
C SER A 75 -3.36 5.74 0.15
N PRO A 76 -2.66 4.73 0.72
CA PRO A 76 -2.13 4.78 2.07
C PRO A 76 -0.79 5.52 2.13
N ASN A 77 -0.40 6.02 3.34
CA ASN A 77 1.00 6.38 3.60
C ASN A 77 1.88 5.13 3.62
N HIS A 78 3.20 5.32 3.47
CA HIS A 78 4.15 4.21 3.38
C HIS A 78 5.30 4.39 4.37
N GLY A 79 5.21 3.74 5.51
CA GLY A 79 6.22 3.80 6.57
C GLY A 79 7.05 2.52 6.75
N SER A 80 6.57 1.38 6.22
CA SER A 80 7.19 0.06 6.43
C SER A 80 6.68 -0.96 5.41
N ASP A 81 7.41 -2.07 5.23
CA ASP A 81 6.94 -3.22 4.45
C ASP A 81 5.67 -3.86 5.06
N LEU A 82 5.40 -3.62 6.36
CA LEU A 82 4.15 -4.05 7.02
C LEU A 82 2.90 -3.34 6.49
N ASP A 83 3.06 -2.23 5.75
CA ASP A 83 1.92 -1.48 5.23
C ASP A 83 1.13 -2.27 4.17
N ILE A 84 1.78 -3.19 3.45
CA ILE A 84 1.10 -4.03 2.46
C ILE A 84 0.07 -4.94 3.13
N PRO A 85 0.43 -5.82 4.11
CA PRO A 85 -0.54 -6.63 4.81
C PRO A 85 -1.54 -5.81 5.64
N LEU A 86 -1.14 -4.67 6.22
CA LEU A 86 -2.05 -3.76 6.92
C LEU A 86 -3.09 -3.17 5.97
N THR A 87 -2.69 -2.81 4.74
CA THR A 87 -3.58 -2.29 3.72
C THR A 87 -4.55 -3.36 3.22
N PHE A 88 -4.14 -4.62 3.08
CA PHE A 88 -5.08 -5.72 2.80
C PHE A 88 -6.20 -5.78 3.84
N LEU A 89 -5.86 -5.66 5.13
CA LEU A 89 -6.86 -5.72 6.22
C LEU A 89 -7.75 -4.48 6.27
N ALA A 90 -7.17 -3.29 6.07
CA ALA A 90 -7.88 -2.01 6.14
C ALA A 90 -8.75 -1.74 4.90
N SER A 91 -8.43 -2.36 3.76
CA SER A 91 -9.14 -2.07 2.50
C SER A 91 -10.61 -2.49 2.56
N PRO A 92 -11.53 -1.57 2.29
CA PRO A 92 -12.97 -1.83 2.25
C PRO A 92 -13.42 -2.64 1.01
N THR A 93 -12.56 -2.74 -0.01
CA THR A 93 -12.82 -3.41 -1.29
C THR A 93 -11.57 -4.18 -1.74
N PRO A 94 -11.72 -5.21 -2.61
CA PRO A 94 -10.57 -5.86 -3.22
C PRO A 94 -9.73 -4.88 -4.04
N VAL A 95 -8.43 -4.80 -3.74
CA VAL A 95 -7.48 -3.89 -4.40
C VAL A 95 -6.32 -4.66 -5.02
N VAL A 96 -5.91 -4.26 -6.23
CA VAL A 96 -4.69 -4.71 -6.91
C VAL A 96 -3.55 -3.76 -6.55
N PHE A 97 -2.45 -4.28 -6.03
CA PHE A 97 -1.30 -3.44 -5.63
C PHE A 97 -0.40 -3.11 -6.81
N MET A 98 0.10 -1.88 -6.84
CA MET A 98 1.24 -1.50 -7.68
C MET A 98 2.53 -1.59 -6.87
N GLY A 99 3.50 -2.39 -7.33
CA GLY A 99 4.76 -2.57 -6.63
C GLY A 99 5.97 -2.65 -7.57
N LYS A 100 7.18 -2.66 -6.99
CA LYS A 100 8.44 -2.69 -7.76
C LYS A 100 8.57 -3.94 -8.60
N ALA A 101 9.01 -3.82 -9.86
CA ALA A 101 9.23 -4.95 -10.76
C ALA A 101 10.29 -5.93 -10.25
N GLU A 102 11.24 -5.48 -9.42
CA GLU A 102 12.25 -6.33 -8.80
C GLU A 102 11.66 -7.43 -7.91
N LEU A 103 10.46 -7.22 -7.37
CA LEU A 103 9.73 -8.22 -6.58
C LEU A 103 9.38 -9.48 -7.36
N LEU A 104 9.30 -9.39 -8.71
CA LEU A 104 9.12 -10.55 -9.60
C LEU A 104 10.26 -11.57 -9.49
N LYS A 105 11.45 -11.14 -9.03
CA LYS A 105 12.65 -11.99 -8.91
C LYS A 105 12.68 -12.82 -7.63
N LEU A 106 11.79 -12.51 -6.66
CA LEU A 106 11.76 -13.21 -5.38
C LEU A 106 11.16 -14.62 -5.56
N PRO A 107 11.85 -15.68 -5.08
CA PRO A 107 11.33 -17.04 -5.15
C PRO A 107 9.93 -17.15 -4.53
N LEU A 108 9.05 -17.92 -5.10
CA LEU A 108 7.66 -18.13 -4.69
C LEU A 108 6.81 -16.86 -4.69
N PHE A 109 7.25 -15.80 -4.01
CA PHE A 109 6.53 -14.52 -3.93
C PHE A 109 6.36 -13.86 -5.31
N GLY A 110 7.41 -13.89 -6.15
CA GLY A 110 7.37 -13.32 -7.50
C GLY A 110 6.31 -13.96 -8.39
N TYR A 111 6.06 -15.26 -8.23
CA TYR A 111 4.97 -15.94 -8.93
C TYR A 111 3.61 -15.32 -8.57
N PHE A 112 3.30 -15.21 -7.27
CA PHE A 112 2.03 -14.62 -6.82
C PHE A 112 1.94 -13.16 -7.20
N PHE A 113 3.02 -12.40 -7.01
CA PHE A 113 3.08 -10.98 -7.36
C PHE A 113 2.77 -10.75 -8.84
N LYS A 114 3.31 -11.59 -9.74
CA LYS A 114 3.03 -11.53 -11.17
C LYS A 114 1.55 -11.73 -11.52
N GLN A 115 0.86 -12.60 -10.78
CA GLN A 115 -0.54 -12.93 -11.06
C GLN A 115 -1.54 -11.95 -10.44
N THR A 116 -1.13 -11.26 -9.37
CA THR A 116 -2.07 -10.54 -8.49
C THR A 116 -1.76 -9.06 -8.33
N SER A 117 -0.66 -8.57 -8.91
CA SER A 117 -0.19 -7.21 -8.73
C SER A 117 0.29 -6.61 -10.04
N ILE A 118 0.43 -5.30 -10.09
CA ILE A 118 0.97 -4.56 -11.23
C ILE A 118 2.44 -4.25 -10.94
N ALA A 119 3.33 -4.81 -11.76
CA ALA A 119 4.77 -4.58 -11.64
C ALA A 119 5.17 -3.26 -12.29
N VAL A 120 5.89 -2.41 -11.56
CA VAL A 120 6.35 -1.10 -12.04
C VAL A 120 7.87 -1.11 -12.19
N ASP A 121 8.37 -1.07 -13.40
CA ASP A 121 9.77 -0.71 -13.65
C ASP A 121 9.92 0.80 -13.49
N ARG A 122 10.52 1.20 -12.38
CA ARG A 122 10.71 2.63 -12.02
C ARG A 122 11.93 3.23 -12.70
N SER A 123 12.82 2.42 -13.28
CA SER A 123 14.05 2.87 -13.94
C SER A 123 13.78 3.48 -15.31
N SER A 124 12.67 3.08 -15.98
CA SER A 124 12.34 3.53 -17.32
C SER A 124 11.01 4.31 -17.37
N PHE A 125 10.93 5.28 -18.28
CA PHE A 125 9.67 6.01 -18.54
C PHE A 125 8.61 5.06 -19.13
N SER A 126 9.01 4.18 -20.04
CA SER A 126 8.11 3.21 -20.67
C SER A 126 7.52 2.22 -19.65
N GLY A 127 8.32 1.73 -18.70
CA GLY A 127 7.85 0.83 -17.64
C GLY A 127 6.84 1.52 -16.71
N ARG A 128 7.08 2.78 -16.33
CA ARG A 128 6.10 3.55 -15.56
C ARG A 128 4.80 3.78 -16.33
N LYS A 129 4.90 4.11 -17.63
CA LYS A 129 3.73 4.30 -18.50
C LYS A 129 2.94 3.00 -18.65
N GLN A 130 3.61 1.86 -18.88
CA GLN A 130 2.94 0.57 -18.99
C GLN A 130 2.18 0.22 -17.70
N ALA A 131 2.80 0.40 -16.54
CA ALA A 131 2.14 0.13 -15.26
C ALA A 131 0.88 0.98 -15.05
N MET A 132 0.84 2.22 -15.56
CA MET A 132 -0.36 3.06 -15.51
C MET A 132 -1.45 2.55 -16.46
N ILE A 133 -1.08 2.04 -17.65
CA ILE A 133 -2.02 1.41 -18.59
C ILE A 133 -2.61 0.13 -17.96
N ASP A 134 -1.76 -0.70 -17.32
CA ASP A 134 -2.22 -1.92 -16.64
C ASP A 134 -3.17 -1.59 -15.47
N ALA A 135 -2.89 -0.50 -14.74
CA ALA A 135 -3.75 -0.02 -13.66
C ALA A 135 -5.11 0.46 -14.17
N ASP A 136 -5.11 1.23 -15.27
CA ASP A 136 -6.34 1.67 -15.94
C ASP A 136 -7.19 0.49 -16.40
N GLN A 137 -6.55 -0.53 -16.97
CA GLN A 137 -7.22 -1.76 -17.37
C GLN A 137 -7.87 -2.47 -16.17
N LYS A 138 -7.17 -2.56 -15.01
CA LYS A 138 -7.73 -3.17 -13.81
C LYS A 138 -8.94 -2.40 -13.27
N ILE A 139 -8.93 -1.08 -13.36
CA ILE A 139 -10.09 -0.25 -13.00
C ILE A 139 -11.27 -0.54 -13.93
N LYS A 140 -11.05 -0.63 -15.24
CA LYS A 140 -12.08 -0.97 -16.23
C LYS A 140 -12.64 -2.40 -16.04
N GLU A 141 -11.85 -3.32 -15.50
CA GLU A 141 -12.28 -4.65 -15.08
C GLU A 141 -13.08 -4.64 -13.76
N GLY A 142 -13.27 -3.47 -13.12
CA GLY A 142 -14.00 -3.31 -11.87
C GLY A 142 -13.19 -3.57 -10.61
N TYR A 143 -11.85 -3.58 -10.70
CA TYR A 143 -10.96 -3.71 -9.55
C TYR A 143 -10.45 -2.35 -9.08
N SER A 144 -10.38 -2.15 -7.79
CA SER A 144 -9.65 -1.03 -7.20
C SER A 144 -8.15 -1.23 -7.29
N VAL A 145 -7.39 -0.13 -7.32
CA VAL A 145 -5.92 -0.18 -7.39
C VAL A 145 -5.33 0.51 -6.16
N CYS A 146 -4.36 -0.13 -5.51
CA CYS A 146 -3.62 0.45 -4.40
C CYS A 146 -2.29 1.00 -4.88
N ILE A 147 -2.07 2.29 -4.67
CA ILE A 147 -0.82 3.00 -5.00
C ILE A 147 -0.37 3.77 -3.77
N PHE A 148 0.82 3.46 -3.26
CA PHE A 148 1.49 4.29 -2.27
C PHE A 148 2.02 5.55 -2.95
N PRO A 149 1.41 6.74 -2.71
CA PRO A 149 1.69 7.92 -3.52
C PRO A 149 3.08 8.49 -3.27
N GLU A 150 3.71 8.14 -2.16
CA GLU A 150 5.08 8.50 -1.82
C GLU A 150 6.12 7.86 -2.74
N GLY A 151 5.76 6.77 -3.41
CA GLY A 151 6.64 6.04 -4.32
C GLY A 151 7.78 5.29 -3.65
N GLY A 152 7.77 5.16 -2.33
CA GLY A 152 8.72 4.39 -1.53
C GLY A 152 8.68 4.80 -0.06
N ILE A 153 9.24 3.97 0.80
CA ILE A 153 9.33 4.22 2.24
C ILE A 153 10.27 5.41 2.50
N PRO A 154 9.83 6.43 3.26
CA PRO A 154 10.70 7.55 3.65
C PRO A 154 11.75 7.10 4.68
N PRO A 155 12.93 7.74 4.73
CA PRO A 155 13.85 7.56 5.85
C PRO A 155 13.17 7.81 7.19
N GLN A 156 13.65 7.12 8.25
CA GLN A 156 12.98 7.07 9.57
C GLN A 156 12.65 8.45 10.18
N LYS A 157 13.50 9.46 9.92
CA LYS A 157 13.32 10.84 10.43
C LYS A 157 12.13 11.58 9.80
N TYR A 158 11.65 11.15 8.62
CA TYR A 158 10.55 11.82 7.93
C TYR A 158 9.22 11.15 8.22
N LEU A 159 8.18 11.94 8.37
CA LEU A 159 6.81 11.46 8.52
C LEU A 159 6.30 10.84 7.21
N MET A 160 6.45 11.55 6.12
CA MET A 160 6.02 11.19 4.77
C MET A 160 6.96 11.80 3.73
N ARG A 161 6.98 11.20 2.54
CA ARG A 161 7.53 11.85 1.32
C ARG A 161 6.47 12.67 0.61
N GLY A 162 6.91 13.60 -0.24
CA GLY A 162 6.03 14.24 -1.21
C GLY A 162 5.33 13.23 -2.13
N PHE A 163 4.09 13.50 -2.48
CA PHE A 163 3.30 12.63 -3.32
C PHE A 163 3.69 12.74 -4.79
N LYS A 164 3.58 11.63 -5.51
CA LYS A 164 3.69 11.54 -6.96
C LYS A 164 2.30 11.54 -7.58
N ALA A 165 2.17 12.17 -8.74
CA ALA A 165 0.88 12.39 -9.39
C ALA A 165 0.16 11.10 -9.86
N GLY A 166 0.85 9.95 -9.95
CA GLY A 166 0.33 8.74 -10.58
C GLY A 166 -1.02 8.27 -10.05
N ALA A 167 -1.20 8.19 -8.73
CA ALA A 167 -2.44 7.77 -8.10
C ALA A 167 -3.61 8.73 -8.44
N PHE A 168 -3.32 10.02 -8.36
CA PHE A 168 -4.31 11.08 -8.57
C PHE A 168 -4.68 11.22 -10.04
N LYS A 169 -3.71 11.10 -10.94
CA LYS A 169 -3.94 11.05 -12.39
C LYS A 169 -4.85 9.88 -12.75
N LEU A 170 -4.59 8.70 -12.25
CA LEU A 170 -5.41 7.51 -12.47
C LEU A 170 -6.86 7.72 -12.00
N ALA A 171 -7.04 8.33 -10.83
CA ALA A 171 -8.36 8.64 -10.28
C ALA A 171 -9.13 9.66 -11.14
N VAL A 172 -8.47 10.75 -11.56
CA VAL A 172 -9.08 11.80 -12.40
C VAL A 172 -9.48 11.25 -13.77
N GLU A 173 -8.56 10.52 -14.45
CA GLU A 173 -8.79 9.97 -15.78
C GLU A 173 -9.92 8.94 -15.83
N ASN A 174 -10.15 8.22 -14.72
CA ASN A 174 -11.23 7.24 -14.60
C ASN A 174 -12.48 7.78 -13.91
N SER A 175 -12.49 9.05 -13.49
CA SER A 175 -13.61 9.65 -12.75
C SER A 175 -14.03 8.83 -11.53
N ILE A 176 -13.05 8.39 -10.73
CA ILE A 176 -13.22 7.62 -9.49
C ILE A 176 -12.54 8.31 -8.31
N PRO A 177 -12.96 8.04 -7.06
CA PRO A 177 -12.34 8.68 -5.90
C PRO A 177 -11.00 8.08 -5.51
N VAL A 178 -10.17 8.91 -4.89
CA VAL A 178 -9.02 8.45 -4.08
C VAL A 178 -9.52 8.18 -2.66
N VAL A 179 -9.21 7.00 -2.14
CA VAL A 179 -9.49 6.62 -0.73
C VAL A 179 -8.18 6.70 0.05
N LEU A 180 -8.11 7.64 0.98
CA LEU A 180 -6.92 7.81 1.82
C LEU A 180 -6.97 6.89 3.03
N VAL A 181 -5.83 6.28 3.35
CA VAL A 181 -5.68 5.41 4.54
C VAL A 181 -4.46 5.85 5.34
N SER A 182 -4.69 6.18 6.63
CA SER A 182 -3.60 6.36 7.59
C SER A 182 -3.19 5.02 8.18
N ILE A 183 -1.88 4.75 8.19
CA ILE A 183 -1.23 3.64 8.88
C ILE A 183 -0.26 4.27 9.88
N TYR A 184 -0.52 4.07 11.18
CA TYR A 184 0.13 4.92 12.17
C TYR A 184 1.49 4.40 12.66
N GLN A 185 1.56 3.20 13.22
CA GLN A 185 2.75 2.73 13.94
C GLN A 185 3.66 1.80 13.14
N SER A 186 3.37 1.49 11.87
CA SER A 186 4.06 0.43 11.12
C SER A 186 5.58 0.59 11.09
N LYS A 187 6.07 1.83 10.88
CA LYS A 187 7.50 2.14 10.85
C LYS A 187 8.23 1.90 12.18
N PHE A 188 7.50 1.90 13.32
CA PHE A 188 8.05 1.59 14.63
C PHE A 188 7.98 0.10 14.96
N ARG A 189 7.18 -0.67 14.22
CA ARG A 189 7.09 -2.13 14.36
C ARG A 189 8.14 -2.83 13.52
N LEU A 190 8.40 -2.33 12.32
CA LEU A 190 9.48 -2.80 11.47
C LEU A 190 10.14 -1.58 10.79
N GLY A 191 11.26 -1.13 11.33
CA GLY A 191 12.10 -0.08 10.74
C GLY A 191 12.98 -0.63 9.61
N ASP A 192 13.85 0.22 9.08
CA ASP A 192 14.91 -0.19 8.16
C ASP A 192 15.93 -1.13 8.84
N TRP A 193 16.78 -1.79 8.04
CA TRP A 193 17.85 -2.63 8.55
C TRP A 193 18.79 -1.88 9.50
N GLY A 194 18.91 -2.36 10.73
CA GLY A 194 19.71 -1.73 11.78
C GLY A 194 18.96 -0.69 12.62
N GLU A 195 17.76 -0.30 12.22
CA GLU A 195 16.89 0.59 12.97
C GLU A 195 16.07 -0.15 14.04
N PRO A 196 15.65 0.54 15.10
CA PRO A 196 14.82 -0.06 16.14
C PRO A 196 13.50 -0.62 15.57
N SER A 197 13.17 -1.83 15.96
CA SER A 197 11.89 -2.49 15.69
C SER A 197 11.24 -2.89 17.01
N SER A 198 9.91 -2.99 17.02
CA SER A 198 9.15 -3.34 18.23
C SER A 198 7.93 -4.19 17.91
N VAL A 199 7.40 -4.88 18.92
CA VAL A 199 6.09 -5.55 18.84
C VAL A 199 4.98 -4.62 19.34
N GLY A 200 3.73 -4.90 18.97
CA GLY A 200 2.59 -4.16 19.49
C GLY A 200 1.51 -3.85 18.46
N PRO A 201 0.49 -3.07 18.82
CA PRO A 201 -0.62 -2.75 17.95
C PRO A 201 -0.21 -1.82 16.81
N VAL A 202 -0.92 -1.95 15.67
CA VAL A 202 -0.90 -0.98 14.57
C VAL A 202 -2.33 -0.63 14.22
N ASP A 203 -2.66 0.64 14.36
CA ASP A 203 -3.96 1.18 13.99
C ASP A 203 -3.93 1.64 12.54
N THR A 204 -5.03 1.39 11.81
CA THR A 204 -5.25 1.95 10.48
C THR A 204 -6.61 2.63 10.44
N LYS A 205 -6.72 3.71 9.67
CA LYS A 205 -7.95 4.48 9.53
C LYS A 205 -8.16 4.89 8.09
N VAL A 206 -9.31 4.57 7.53
CA VAL A 206 -9.75 5.14 6.26
C VAL A 206 -10.28 6.54 6.53
N LEU A 207 -9.70 7.55 5.88
CA LEU A 207 -10.01 8.96 6.11
C LEU A 207 -11.21 9.44 5.28
N GLY A 208 -11.55 8.72 4.21
CA GLY A 208 -12.68 9.04 3.34
C GLY A 208 -12.37 8.86 1.86
N GLU A 209 -13.36 9.22 1.05
CA GLU A 209 -13.34 9.21 -0.41
C GLU A 209 -13.20 10.65 -0.92
N PHE A 210 -12.18 10.90 -1.72
CA PHE A 210 -11.84 12.25 -2.21
C PHE A 210 -11.90 12.28 -3.72
N TRP A 211 -12.81 13.08 -4.25
CA TRP A 211 -13.03 13.29 -5.66
C TRP A 211 -12.23 14.50 -6.15
N ALA A 212 -11.78 14.46 -7.39
CA ALA A 212 -11.23 15.64 -8.04
C ALA A 212 -12.31 16.73 -8.18
N ASP A 213 -11.92 17.97 -8.01
CA ASP A 213 -12.78 19.11 -8.36
C ASP A 213 -12.74 19.32 -9.87
N PRO A 214 -13.85 19.13 -10.60
CA PRO A 214 -13.88 19.30 -12.04
C PRO A 214 -13.70 20.77 -12.48
N LYS A 215 -13.82 21.73 -11.55
CA LYS A 215 -13.64 23.17 -11.80
C LYS A 215 -12.21 23.64 -11.53
N ALA A 216 -11.36 22.80 -10.97
CA ALA A 216 -9.97 23.15 -10.71
C ALA A 216 -9.21 23.32 -12.05
N SER A 217 -8.32 24.31 -12.13
CA SER A 217 -7.44 24.50 -13.30
C SER A 217 -6.51 23.32 -13.53
N ASN A 218 -6.11 22.62 -12.47
CA ASN A 218 -5.37 21.36 -12.51
C ASN A 218 -5.95 20.39 -11.48
N PRO A 219 -6.97 19.57 -11.85
CA PRO A 219 -7.65 18.67 -10.93
C PRO A 219 -6.71 17.62 -10.28
N VAL A 220 -5.69 17.16 -11.01
CA VAL A 220 -4.72 16.19 -10.50
C VAL A 220 -3.88 16.80 -9.39
N GLN A 221 -3.35 18.00 -9.59
CA GLN A 221 -2.51 18.69 -8.61
C GLN A 221 -3.33 19.08 -7.37
N GLU A 222 -4.54 19.61 -7.56
CA GLU A 222 -5.44 19.98 -6.46
C GLU A 222 -5.76 18.77 -5.56
N LEU A 223 -6.18 17.65 -6.18
CA LEU A 223 -6.50 16.43 -5.46
C LEU A 223 -5.27 15.86 -4.73
N MET A 224 -4.10 15.91 -5.36
CA MET A 224 -2.84 15.46 -4.76
C MET A 224 -2.47 16.30 -3.54
N ASP A 225 -2.48 17.62 -3.65
CA ASP A 225 -2.11 18.54 -2.57
C ASP A 225 -3.09 18.49 -1.41
N ARG A 226 -4.38 18.39 -1.69
CA ARG A 226 -5.42 18.21 -0.69
C ARG A 226 -5.26 16.88 0.05
N SER A 227 -5.05 15.79 -0.67
CA SER A 227 -4.83 14.46 -0.11
C SER A 227 -3.59 14.42 0.78
N TYR A 228 -2.49 15.03 0.33
CA TYR A 228 -1.27 15.15 1.10
C TYR A 228 -1.49 15.87 2.43
N ARG A 229 -2.16 17.04 2.40
CA ARG A 229 -2.45 17.82 3.62
C ARG A 229 -3.32 17.05 4.60
N ILE A 230 -4.37 16.38 4.11
CA ILE A 230 -5.28 15.59 4.95
C ILE A 230 -4.51 14.47 5.66
N LEU A 231 -3.74 13.68 4.90
CA LEU A 231 -3.01 12.54 5.46
C LEU A 231 -1.90 13.00 6.43
N ALA A 232 -1.14 14.03 6.08
CA ALA A 232 -0.10 14.60 6.94
C ALA A 232 -0.68 15.17 8.24
N THR A 233 -1.83 15.84 8.19
CA THR A 233 -2.51 16.38 9.37
C THR A 233 -3.02 15.26 10.27
N ASP A 234 -3.65 14.23 9.73
CA ASP A 234 -4.15 13.10 10.52
C ASP A 234 -3.00 12.35 11.21
N LEU A 235 -1.89 12.09 10.51
CA LEU A 235 -0.70 11.46 11.10
C LEU A 235 -0.06 12.30 12.21
N LYS A 236 0.02 13.62 12.04
CA LYS A 236 0.51 14.54 13.09
C LYS A 236 -0.40 14.56 14.30
N ASN A 237 -1.71 14.63 14.10
CA ASN A 237 -2.71 14.62 15.18
C ASN A 237 -2.68 13.32 15.97
N TRP A 238 -2.29 12.21 15.34
CA TRP A 238 -2.10 10.93 16.02
C TRP A 238 -0.84 10.90 16.93
N GLY A 239 0.06 11.87 16.81
CA GLY A 239 1.27 12.02 17.64
C GLY A 239 2.58 11.68 16.92
N HIS A 240 2.57 11.57 15.60
CA HIS A 240 3.81 11.46 14.84
C HIS A 240 4.61 12.77 14.84
N THR A 241 5.89 12.69 15.23
CA THR A 241 6.79 13.85 15.38
C THR A 241 7.80 14.03 14.24
N GLY A 242 7.69 13.24 13.17
CA GLY A 242 8.62 13.32 12.04
C GLY A 242 8.46 14.61 11.20
N GLU A 243 9.54 15.03 10.55
CA GLU A 243 9.51 16.10 9.57
C GLU A 243 8.65 15.70 8.36
N VAL A 244 7.89 16.65 7.84
CA VAL A 244 7.12 16.48 6.60
C VAL A 244 7.98 16.98 5.45
N VAL A 245 8.34 16.09 4.53
CA VAL A 245 9.02 16.50 3.30
C VAL A 245 7.96 17.04 2.34
N LEU A 246 8.02 18.32 2.05
CA LEU A 246 7.21 18.92 0.98
C LEU A 246 7.60 18.27 -0.35
N PRO A 247 6.63 18.08 -1.28
CA PRO A 247 6.94 17.60 -2.60
C PRO A 247 8.02 18.51 -3.21
N LEU A 248 9.12 17.92 -3.67
CA LEU A 248 10.00 18.62 -4.58
C LEU A 248 9.17 18.92 -5.83
N VAL A 249 8.99 20.19 -6.14
CA VAL A 249 8.47 20.61 -7.44
C VAL A 249 9.53 20.15 -8.44
N GLU A 250 9.32 18.99 -9.06
CA GLU A 250 10.12 18.57 -10.20
C GLU A 250 9.73 19.52 -11.35
N ASN A 251 10.64 20.47 -11.64
CA ASN A 251 10.64 21.30 -12.83
C ASN A 251 10.81 20.46 -14.10
#